data_72706cbd163feb11e206db4f7337f6a1
#
_entry.id   72706cbd163feb11e206db4f7337f6a1
#
_cell.length_a   1.000
_cell.length_b   1.000
_cell.length_c   1.000
_cell.angle_alpha   90.00
_cell.angle_beta   90.00
_cell.angle_gamma   90.00
#
_symmetry.space_group_name_H-M   'P 1'
#
loop_
_entity.id
_entity.type
_entity.pdbx_description
1 polymer ?
#
loop_
_entity_poly.entity_id
_entity_poly.type
_entity_poly.pdbx_seq_one_letter_code
_entity_poly.pdbx_strand_id
1 'polypeptide(L)'
;MPINIYSKINNELMLVINKKSDITENRTDLCPNDQFLQISTKKLNKPTSFKAHKHLTLTRSTDITQEAWIVLEGKIRAFFYDIDDSLLYETDLIAGDCAVVFKAGHSFEVIYDNTILYEVKNGPYYGQEKDKVYI
;
A
#
# COMPACT_ATOMS: atom_id res chain seq x y z
N MET A 1 -5.28 6.47 -12.85
CA MET A 1 -4.78 7.34 -11.76
C MET A 1 -4.93 6.65 -10.42
N PRO A 2 -3.97 6.78 -9.53
CA PRO A 2 -4.14 6.29 -8.16
C PRO A 2 -5.37 6.92 -7.49
N ILE A 3 -6.03 6.12 -6.66
CA ILE A 3 -7.21 6.57 -5.92
C ILE A 3 -6.77 6.86 -4.48
N ASN A 4 -6.87 8.12 -4.08
CA ASN A 4 -6.57 8.57 -2.73
C ASN A 4 -7.83 8.54 -1.87
N ILE A 5 -7.78 7.84 -0.75
CA ILE A 5 -8.91 7.70 0.17
C ILE A 5 -8.58 8.45 1.47
N TYR A 6 -9.44 9.38 1.81
CA TYR A 6 -9.29 10.25 2.97
C TYR A 6 -10.28 9.89 4.08
N SER A 7 -9.87 10.09 5.32
CA SER A 7 -10.74 9.94 6.48
C SER A 7 -11.95 10.88 6.37
N LYS A 8 -13.12 10.36 6.67
CA LYS A 8 -14.35 11.18 6.78
C LYS A 8 -14.40 11.96 8.09
N ILE A 9 -13.54 11.64 9.03
CA ILE A 9 -13.49 12.24 10.36
C ILE A 9 -12.59 13.49 10.37
N ASN A 10 -11.33 13.34 9.88
CA ASN A 10 -10.32 14.39 9.97
C ASN A 10 -9.68 14.77 8.62
N ASN A 11 -10.14 14.17 7.53
CA ASN A 11 -9.63 14.42 6.18
C ASN A 11 -8.15 14.09 5.95
N GLU A 12 -7.53 13.28 6.79
CA GLU A 12 -6.19 12.76 6.55
C GLU A 12 -6.20 11.69 5.45
N LEU A 13 -5.12 11.59 4.68
CA LEU A 13 -4.94 10.52 3.71
C LEU A 13 -4.73 9.19 4.43
N MET A 14 -5.65 8.26 4.24
CA MET A 14 -5.67 6.97 4.94
C MET A 14 -5.01 5.85 4.12
N LEU A 15 -5.23 5.85 2.82
CA LEU A 15 -4.69 4.83 1.92
C LEU A 15 -4.72 5.31 0.47
N VAL A 16 -3.97 4.58 -0.36
CA VAL A 16 -3.96 4.77 -1.82
C VAL A 16 -4.19 3.41 -2.49
N ILE A 17 -5.07 3.37 -3.47
CA ILE A 17 -5.28 2.22 -4.35
C ILE A 17 -4.73 2.54 -5.72
N ASN A 18 -3.92 1.64 -6.26
CA ASN A 18 -3.43 1.75 -7.63
C ASN A 18 -3.76 0.48 -8.42
N LYS A 19 -4.50 0.63 -9.50
CA LYS A 19 -4.81 -0.48 -10.40
C LYS A 19 -3.67 -0.65 -11.41
N LYS A 20 -3.33 -1.89 -11.74
CA LYS A 20 -2.31 -2.18 -12.77
C LYS A 20 -2.66 -1.48 -14.10
N SER A 21 -3.94 -1.43 -14.45
CA SER A 21 -4.42 -0.78 -15.67
C SER A 21 -4.11 0.72 -15.74
N ASP A 22 -3.89 1.36 -14.59
CA ASP A 22 -3.59 2.79 -14.50
C ASP A 22 -2.08 3.09 -14.59
N ILE A 23 -1.24 2.06 -14.67
CA ILE A 23 0.21 2.25 -14.81
C ILE A 23 0.52 2.57 -16.28
N THR A 24 0.59 3.84 -16.60
CA THR A 24 0.83 4.35 -17.95
C THR A 24 2.14 5.10 -18.08
N GLU A 25 2.60 5.73 -17.03
CA GLU A 25 3.76 6.61 -17.03
C GLU A 25 5.06 5.86 -16.68
N ASN A 26 6.19 6.45 -17.12
CA ASN A 26 7.51 5.90 -16.78
C ASN A 26 7.74 5.79 -15.28
N ARG A 27 7.13 6.69 -14.51
CA ARG A 27 7.15 6.67 -13.04
C ARG A 27 5.94 7.42 -12.49
N THR A 28 5.31 6.82 -11.49
CA THR A 28 4.28 7.48 -10.67
C THR A 28 4.58 7.19 -9.21
N ASP A 29 4.80 8.21 -8.42
CA ASP A 29 4.94 8.08 -6.97
C ASP A 29 3.55 8.01 -6.34
N LEU A 30 3.26 6.91 -5.65
CA LEU A 30 1.95 6.65 -5.08
C LEU A 30 1.76 7.30 -3.71
N CYS A 31 2.86 7.57 -3.03
CA CYS A 31 2.84 8.05 -1.64
C CYS A 31 3.32 9.49 -1.56
N PRO A 32 2.68 10.35 -0.74
CA PRO A 32 3.26 11.63 -0.39
C PRO A 32 4.66 11.47 0.23
N ASN A 33 5.54 12.43 -0.02
CA ASN A 33 6.94 12.34 0.39
C ASN A 33 7.15 12.29 1.91
N ASP A 34 6.17 12.72 2.69
CA ASP A 34 6.21 12.73 4.15
C ASP A 34 5.74 11.40 4.78
N GLN A 35 5.23 10.47 3.97
CA GLN A 35 4.86 9.15 4.46
C GLN A 35 6.10 8.27 4.59
N PHE A 36 6.09 7.39 5.60
CA PHE A 36 7.23 6.53 5.88
C PHE A 36 7.42 5.48 4.78
N LEU A 37 6.34 4.81 4.37
CA LEU A 37 6.37 3.85 3.29
C LEU A 37 6.25 4.57 1.95
N GLN A 38 7.21 4.31 1.06
CA GLN A 38 7.25 4.91 -0.26
C GLN A 38 7.13 3.83 -1.33
N ILE A 39 6.14 3.94 -2.20
CA ILE A 39 5.95 3.06 -3.34
C ILE A 39 5.79 3.89 -4.59
N SER A 40 6.46 3.47 -5.66
CA SER A 40 6.28 4.03 -6.99
C SER A 40 6.06 2.93 -8.01
N THR A 41 5.27 3.21 -9.01
CA THR A 41 5.13 2.35 -10.19
C THR A 41 6.06 2.83 -11.29
N LYS A 42 6.49 1.90 -12.15
CA LYS A 42 7.33 2.19 -13.30
C LYS A 42 6.86 1.38 -14.50
N LYS A 43 6.72 2.05 -15.65
CA LYS A 43 6.48 1.40 -16.94
C LYS A 43 7.63 1.77 -17.87
N LEU A 44 8.50 0.81 -18.15
CA LEU A 44 9.78 1.05 -18.77
C LEU A 44 9.96 0.21 -20.03
N ASN A 45 10.65 0.75 -21.01
CA ASN A 45 10.99 0.09 -22.26
C ASN A 45 12.50 -0.16 -22.34
N LYS A 46 12.90 -1.13 -23.16
CA LYS A 46 14.30 -1.31 -23.53
C LYS A 46 14.80 -0.09 -24.32
N PRO A 47 16.07 0.34 -24.17
CA PRO A 47 17.13 -0.22 -23.32
C PRO A 47 17.28 0.56 -21.97
N THR A 48 16.20 0.96 -21.34
CA THR A 48 16.27 1.71 -20.07
C THR A 48 17.16 0.99 -19.07
N SER A 49 18.08 1.72 -18.48
CA SER A 49 18.92 1.24 -17.38
C SER A 49 19.15 2.37 -16.39
N PHE A 50 19.55 2.03 -15.19
CA PHE A 50 19.81 3.00 -14.14
C PHE A 50 21.24 2.86 -13.67
N LYS A 51 21.89 3.98 -13.42
CA LYS A 51 23.25 4.01 -12.88
C LYS A 51 23.26 3.35 -11.50
N ALA A 52 24.21 2.45 -11.27
CA ALA A 52 24.38 1.79 -9.98
C ALA A 52 24.57 2.86 -8.89
N HIS A 53 23.88 2.67 -7.77
CA HIS A 53 23.91 3.61 -6.66
C HIS A 53 23.67 2.88 -5.32
N LYS A 54 23.94 3.55 -4.25
CA LYS A 54 23.57 3.13 -2.89
C LYS A 54 22.99 4.32 -2.14
N HIS A 55 22.14 4.03 -1.16
CA HIS A 55 21.52 5.08 -0.35
C HIS A 55 22.45 5.54 0.76
N LEU A 56 22.39 6.83 1.05
CA LEU A 56 23.10 7.42 2.17
C LEU A 56 22.43 7.01 3.49
N THR A 57 23.25 6.92 4.56
CA THR A 57 22.71 6.70 5.89
C THR A 57 21.91 7.92 6.31
N LEU A 58 20.64 7.67 6.68
CA LEU A 58 19.72 8.71 7.11
C LEU A 58 18.80 8.14 8.17
N THR A 59 18.72 8.81 9.32
CA THR A 59 17.78 8.42 10.37
C THR A 59 16.36 8.79 9.97
N ARG A 60 15.46 7.82 10.09
CA ARG A 60 14.02 8.00 9.90
C ARG A 60 13.30 7.47 11.12
N SER A 61 12.33 8.21 11.62
CA SER A 61 11.55 7.81 12.80
C SER A 61 10.07 7.77 12.49
N THR A 62 9.41 6.73 12.96
CA THR A 62 7.95 6.59 12.88
C THR A 62 7.46 5.76 14.07
N ASP A 63 6.27 6.04 14.51
CA ASP A 63 5.58 5.29 15.56
C ASP A 63 4.38 4.48 15.03
N ILE A 64 4.22 4.45 13.70
CA ILE A 64 3.11 3.75 13.05
C ILE A 64 3.62 2.72 12.04
N THR A 65 2.96 1.56 12.00
CA THR A 65 3.17 0.57 10.95
C THR A 65 2.33 0.95 9.74
N GLN A 66 2.99 1.11 8.60
CA GLN A 66 2.35 1.27 7.30
C GLN A 66 2.52 -0.02 6.50
N GLU A 67 1.57 -0.34 5.64
CA GLU A 67 1.51 -1.63 4.97
C GLU A 67 1.09 -1.47 3.52
N ALA A 68 1.57 -2.36 2.67
CA ALA A 68 1.13 -2.44 1.28
C ALA A 68 0.87 -3.88 0.88
N TRP A 69 -0.15 -4.08 0.04
CA TRP A 69 -0.45 -5.35 -0.61
C TRP A 69 -0.25 -5.21 -2.11
N ILE A 70 0.44 -6.16 -2.71
CA ILE A 70 0.64 -6.25 -4.15
C ILE A 70 0.14 -7.62 -4.59
N VAL A 71 -0.97 -7.67 -5.30
CA VAL A 71 -1.56 -8.91 -5.78
C VAL A 71 -0.78 -9.40 -6.99
N LEU A 72 -0.30 -10.63 -6.96
CA LEU A 72 0.42 -11.26 -8.08
C LEU A 72 -0.49 -12.13 -8.92
N GLU A 73 -1.39 -12.88 -8.29
CA GLU A 73 -2.35 -13.77 -8.96
C GLU A 73 -3.66 -13.79 -8.17
N GLY A 74 -4.74 -14.08 -8.87
CA GLY A 74 -6.04 -14.23 -8.24
C GLY A 74 -6.74 -12.92 -7.93
N LYS A 75 -7.52 -12.94 -6.86
CA LYS A 75 -8.36 -11.81 -6.48
C LYS A 75 -8.63 -11.80 -4.99
N ILE A 76 -8.54 -10.63 -4.40
CA ILE A 76 -8.99 -10.35 -3.03
C ILE A 76 -10.05 -9.25 -3.05
N ARG A 77 -10.93 -9.28 -2.06
CA ARG A 77 -11.79 -8.16 -1.72
C ARG A 77 -11.24 -7.51 -0.47
N ALA A 78 -10.82 -6.26 -0.60
CA ALA A 78 -10.18 -5.50 0.46
C ALA A 78 -11.16 -4.56 1.13
N PHE A 79 -11.04 -4.45 2.46
CA PHE A 79 -11.87 -3.59 3.31
C PHE A 79 -10.97 -2.67 4.11
N PHE A 80 -11.30 -1.39 4.13
CA PHE A 80 -10.52 -0.38 4.86
C PHE A 80 -11.43 0.39 5.79
N TYR A 81 -10.90 0.67 6.99
CA TYR A 81 -11.66 1.26 8.09
C TYR A 81 -11.06 2.60 8.50
N ASP A 82 -11.94 3.53 8.85
CA ASP A 82 -11.57 4.86 9.32
C ASP A 82 -11.08 4.82 10.77
N ILE A 83 -10.67 5.95 11.30
CA ILE A 83 -10.15 6.09 12.67
C ILE A 83 -11.17 5.72 13.75
N ASP A 84 -12.46 5.80 13.47
CA ASP A 84 -13.54 5.37 14.36
C ASP A 84 -13.98 3.92 14.14
N ASP A 85 -13.19 3.14 13.39
CA ASP A 85 -13.43 1.74 13.02
C ASP A 85 -14.64 1.51 12.10
N SER A 86 -15.23 2.57 11.56
CA SER A 86 -16.28 2.45 10.53
C SER A 86 -15.69 2.09 9.17
N LEU A 87 -16.46 1.35 8.36
CA LEU A 87 -16.03 1.00 7.00
C LEU A 87 -15.88 2.29 6.17
N LEU A 88 -14.68 2.51 5.66
CA LEU A 88 -14.32 3.69 4.88
C LEU A 88 -14.38 3.40 3.37
N TYR A 89 -13.84 2.27 2.95
CA TYR A 89 -13.71 1.93 1.54
C TYR A 89 -13.57 0.43 1.36
N GLU A 90 -14.15 -0.10 0.29
CA GLU A 90 -13.97 -1.49 -0.11
C GLU A 90 -13.75 -1.58 -1.61
N THR A 91 -12.93 -2.52 -2.04
CA THR A 91 -12.64 -2.73 -3.46
C THR A 91 -12.08 -4.12 -3.70
N ASP A 92 -12.25 -4.60 -4.92
CA ASP A 92 -11.56 -5.80 -5.39
C ASP A 92 -10.17 -5.41 -5.90
N LEU A 93 -9.19 -6.23 -5.59
CA LEU A 93 -7.83 -6.13 -6.12
C LEU A 93 -7.49 -7.42 -6.86
N ILE A 94 -7.00 -7.28 -8.08
CA ILE A 94 -6.59 -8.38 -8.97
C ILE A 94 -5.09 -8.29 -9.26
N ALA A 95 -4.55 -9.25 -10.01
CA ALA A 95 -3.12 -9.34 -10.32
C ALA A 95 -2.55 -8.01 -10.83
N GLY A 96 -1.53 -7.51 -10.15
CA GLY A 96 -0.84 -6.26 -10.44
C GLY A 96 -1.39 -5.04 -9.70
N ASP A 97 -2.55 -5.17 -9.04
CA ASP A 97 -3.11 -4.08 -8.23
C ASP A 97 -2.38 -3.95 -6.90
N CYS A 98 -2.34 -2.74 -6.37
CA CYS A 98 -1.66 -2.41 -5.13
C CYS A 98 -2.55 -1.55 -4.23
N ALA A 99 -2.52 -1.85 -2.94
CA ALA A 99 -3.05 -0.98 -1.88
C ALA A 99 -1.91 -0.56 -0.97
N VAL A 100 -1.82 0.72 -0.66
CA VAL A 100 -0.86 1.27 0.30
C VAL A 100 -1.63 1.89 1.44
N VAL A 101 -1.46 1.36 2.65
CA VAL A 101 -2.20 1.78 3.84
C VAL A 101 -1.29 2.58 4.75
N PHE A 102 -1.68 3.82 5.02
CA PHE A 102 -0.93 4.70 5.92
C PHE A 102 -1.44 4.63 7.35
N LYS A 103 -2.75 4.73 7.54
CA LYS A 103 -3.37 4.77 8.88
C LYS A 103 -4.66 3.96 8.99
N ALA A 104 -5.24 3.53 7.88
CA ALA A 104 -6.52 2.83 7.88
C ALA A 104 -6.44 1.45 8.56
N GLY A 105 -7.46 1.07 9.29
CA GLY A 105 -7.71 -0.31 9.60
C GLY A 105 -7.97 -1.08 8.30
N HIS A 106 -7.64 -2.36 8.24
CA HIS A 106 -7.70 -3.09 6.99
C HIS A 106 -7.89 -4.59 7.19
N SER A 107 -8.55 -5.22 6.24
CA SER A 107 -8.69 -6.66 6.11
C SER A 107 -8.95 -7.03 4.66
N PHE A 108 -8.84 -8.30 4.32
CA PHE A 108 -9.28 -8.79 3.02
C PHE A 108 -9.83 -10.21 3.10
N GLU A 109 -10.64 -10.54 2.11
CA GLU A 109 -11.12 -11.89 1.84
C GLU A 109 -10.52 -12.37 0.53
N VAL A 110 -10.11 -13.65 0.48
CA VAL A 110 -9.64 -14.30 -0.75
C VAL A 110 -10.87 -14.73 -1.56
N ILE A 111 -10.95 -14.29 -2.81
CA ILE A 111 -12.09 -14.56 -3.69
C ILE A 111 -11.82 -15.76 -4.60
N TYR A 112 -10.59 -15.92 -5.10
CA TYR A 112 -10.21 -17.05 -5.94
C TYR A 112 -9.18 -17.93 -5.25
N ASP A 113 -9.26 -19.23 -5.46
CA ASP A 113 -8.24 -20.18 -4.99
C ASP A 113 -6.87 -19.82 -5.57
N ASN A 114 -5.82 -20.16 -4.84
CA ASN A 114 -4.43 -19.90 -5.23
C ASN A 114 -4.09 -18.42 -5.45
N THR A 115 -4.77 -17.54 -4.75
CA THR A 115 -4.43 -16.10 -4.74
C THR A 115 -3.07 -15.90 -4.08
N ILE A 116 -2.20 -15.15 -4.76
CA ILE A 116 -0.85 -14.84 -4.31
C ILE A 116 -0.68 -13.33 -4.24
N LEU A 117 -0.16 -12.85 -3.12
CA LEU A 117 0.19 -11.43 -2.95
C LEU A 117 1.45 -11.28 -2.10
N TYR A 118 2.15 -10.16 -2.31
CA TYR A 118 3.15 -9.69 -1.36
C TYR A 118 2.49 -8.74 -0.37
N GLU A 119 2.84 -8.91 0.89
CA GLU A 119 2.58 -7.95 1.95
C GLU A 119 3.91 -7.32 2.34
N VAL A 120 3.95 -6.00 2.33
CA VAL A 120 5.13 -5.20 2.67
C VAL A 120 4.77 -4.28 3.82
N LYS A 121 5.59 -4.23 4.85
CA LYS A 121 5.40 -3.26 5.93
C LYS A 121 6.75 -2.83 6.48
N ASN A 122 6.79 -1.66 7.12
CA ASN A 122 8.00 -1.20 7.77
C ASN A 122 8.26 -2.01 9.04
N GLY A 123 9.54 -2.29 9.28
CA GLY A 123 10.03 -2.95 10.49
C GLY A 123 10.80 -1.95 11.39
N PRO A 124 11.46 -2.45 12.46
CA PRO A 124 11.52 -3.85 12.88
C PRO A 124 10.19 -4.41 13.38
N TYR A 125 10.06 -5.74 13.37
CA TYR A 125 8.85 -6.43 13.81
C TYR A 125 9.06 -7.09 15.18
N TYR A 126 8.24 -6.71 16.16
CA TYR A 126 8.34 -7.18 17.55
C TYR A 126 7.21 -8.10 17.97
N GLY A 127 6.48 -8.67 17.00
CA GLY A 127 5.38 -9.59 17.26
C GLY A 127 4.01 -8.91 17.11
N GLN A 128 2.99 -9.75 16.90
CA GLN A 128 1.63 -9.34 16.62
C GLN A 128 1.03 -8.48 17.76
N GLU A 129 1.33 -8.83 18.99
CA GLU A 129 0.78 -8.15 20.18
C GLU A 129 1.20 -6.67 20.27
N LYS A 130 2.39 -6.34 19.75
CA LYS A 130 2.91 -4.96 19.73
C LYS A 130 2.61 -4.21 18.44
N ASP A 131 2.13 -4.92 17.42
CA ASP A 131 1.93 -4.37 16.10
C ASP A 131 0.49 -3.93 15.86
N LYS A 132 -0.49 -4.70 16.32
CA LYS A 132 -1.89 -4.47 15.95
C LYS A 132 -2.89 -4.83 17.03
N VAL A 133 -4.08 -4.28 16.86
CA VAL A 133 -5.30 -4.62 17.59
C VAL A 133 -6.40 -4.91 16.58
N TYR A 134 -7.28 -5.85 16.92
CA TYR A 134 -8.40 -6.17 16.03
C TYR A 134 -9.56 -5.18 16.22
N ILE A 135 -10.22 -4.91 15.13
CA ILE A 135 -11.40 -4.04 15.05
C ILE A 135 -12.66 -4.87 15.30
#